data_99e817501bd6a65027a452ac51c03b4b
#
_entry.id   99e817501bd6a65027a452ac51c03b4b
#
_cell.length_a   1.000
_cell.length_b   1.000
_cell.length_c   1.000
_cell.angle_alpha   90.00
_cell.angle_beta   90.00
_cell.angle_gamma   90.00
#
_symmetry.space_group_name_H-M   'P 1'
#
loop_
_entity.id
_entity.type
_entity.pdbx_description
1 polymer ?
#
loop_
_entity_poly.entity_id
_entity_poly.type
_entity_poly.pdbx_seq_one_letter_code
_entity_poly.pdbx_strand_id
1 'polypeptide(L)'
;MRIRLPAGLDEQRELGPDWGRWLDRLPRLFVGILDDWALTRDGEDLWHGFCSLVAPVISADGTRAVLKITFDGDSESLHEGLVLQRWHGDGAVRLLRANPHRRAVLLERLDRRDLTQMSDLEACQVVAGLYPKLHQPALPQLAPLTSYVSRWLDELAAQPRDIPIPPRYRDQARSLGRDLASDPTSVGRIIHGDLHYENVLATPLDLRPDRGEWLAIDPKPMSGDPHYEVAPMLWNRYDELACDVRNGIQQRFRTLVEHGRLDEDRARAWVIVRMILNANWSVQDAQRAGRELSTQERAWVTRCVAITKAVQD
;
A
#
# COMPACT_ATOMS: atom_id res chain seq x y z
N MET A 1 -9.50 -0.42 31.39
CA MET A 1 -8.69 -1.53 30.81
C MET A 1 -7.33 -0.97 30.39
N ARG A 2 -6.22 -1.58 30.81
CA ARG A 2 -4.88 -1.16 30.38
C ARG A 2 -4.49 -2.04 29.19
N ILE A 3 -4.27 -1.46 28.02
CA ILE A 3 -3.77 -2.21 26.86
C ILE A 3 -2.27 -1.99 26.71
N ARG A 4 -1.55 -3.02 26.29
CA ARG A 4 -0.14 -2.95 25.89
C ARG A 4 -0.10 -2.92 24.36
N LEU A 5 0.57 -1.92 23.81
CA LEU A 5 0.76 -1.82 22.37
C LEU A 5 1.72 -2.93 21.88
N PRO A 6 1.57 -3.42 20.64
CA PRO A 6 2.56 -4.28 20.02
C PRO A 6 3.93 -3.59 19.97
N ALA A 7 4.99 -4.36 20.26
CA ALA A 7 6.36 -3.80 20.32
C ALA A 7 6.75 -3.10 19.00
N GLY A 8 6.50 -3.74 17.85
CA GLY A 8 6.82 -3.16 16.55
C GLY A 8 6.06 -1.87 16.23
N LEU A 9 4.85 -1.67 16.80
CA LEU A 9 4.14 -0.38 16.69
C LEU A 9 4.74 0.67 17.62
N ASP A 10 5.14 0.29 18.83
CA ASP A 10 5.73 1.23 19.81
C ASP A 10 7.12 1.73 19.36
N GLU A 11 7.88 0.93 18.60
CA GLU A 11 9.16 1.32 17.99
C GLU A 11 9.02 2.51 17.02
N GLN A 12 7.83 2.75 16.46
CA GLN A 12 7.58 3.90 15.58
C GLN A 12 7.74 5.26 16.28
N ARG A 13 7.87 5.30 17.62
CA ARG A 13 8.24 6.51 18.37
C ARG A 13 9.54 7.15 17.88
N GLU A 14 10.46 6.32 17.37
CA GLU A 14 11.75 6.78 16.86
C GLU A 14 11.61 7.60 15.57
N LEU A 15 10.46 7.52 14.87
CA LEU A 15 10.18 8.28 13.66
C LEU A 15 9.86 9.76 13.94
N GLY A 16 9.60 10.14 15.21
CA GLY A 16 9.46 11.53 15.57
C GLY A 16 8.39 11.84 16.63
N PRO A 17 8.31 13.12 17.05
CA PRO A 17 7.43 13.53 18.15
C PRO A 17 5.94 13.29 17.88
N ASP A 18 5.50 13.36 16.63
CA ASP A 18 4.09 13.16 16.26
C ASP A 18 3.67 11.71 16.50
N TRP A 19 4.54 10.77 16.16
CA TRP A 19 4.37 9.35 16.46
C TRP A 19 4.29 9.11 17.97
N GLY A 20 5.21 9.69 18.75
CA GLY A 20 5.18 9.59 20.21
C GLY A 20 3.86 10.07 20.79
N ARG A 21 3.37 11.25 20.38
CA ARG A 21 2.09 11.82 20.83
C ARG A 21 0.89 10.93 20.47
N TRP A 22 0.89 10.39 19.26
CA TRP A 22 -0.17 9.47 18.83
C TRP A 22 -0.17 8.19 19.65
N LEU A 23 0.99 7.54 19.80
CA LEU A 23 1.14 6.29 20.55
C LEU A 23 0.75 6.45 22.04
N ASP A 24 1.03 7.60 22.66
CA ASP A 24 0.65 7.90 24.06
C ASP A 24 -0.87 7.99 24.26
N ARG A 25 -1.61 8.50 23.28
CA ARG A 25 -3.07 8.62 23.35
C ARG A 25 -3.81 7.39 22.80
N LEU A 26 -3.15 6.56 21.98
CA LEU A 26 -3.77 5.42 21.28
C LEU A 26 -4.47 4.43 22.24
N PRO A 27 -3.93 4.09 23.43
CA PRO A 27 -4.63 3.21 24.38
C PRO A 27 -5.99 3.76 24.83
N ARG A 28 -6.09 5.07 25.10
CA ARG A 28 -7.34 5.71 25.50
C ARG A 28 -8.30 5.83 24.32
N LEU A 29 -7.80 6.16 23.15
CA LEU A 29 -8.58 6.24 21.91
C LEU A 29 -9.20 4.88 21.58
N PHE A 30 -8.42 3.81 21.68
CA PHE A 30 -8.89 2.44 21.44
C PHE A 30 -10.03 2.05 22.39
N VAL A 31 -9.86 2.25 23.70
CA VAL A 31 -10.90 1.95 24.70
C VAL A 31 -12.17 2.78 24.43
N GLY A 32 -12.02 4.08 24.17
CA GLY A 32 -13.16 4.95 23.86
C GLY A 32 -13.93 4.54 22.60
N ILE A 33 -13.24 3.99 21.58
CA ILE A 33 -13.92 3.46 20.39
C ILE A 33 -14.63 2.14 20.69
N LEU A 34 -14.05 1.25 21.49
CA LEU A 34 -14.72 0.03 21.91
C LEU A 34 -16.03 0.35 22.62
N ASP A 35 -16.01 1.30 23.57
CA ASP A 35 -17.17 1.71 24.35
C ASP A 35 -18.24 2.36 23.43
N ASP A 36 -17.85 3.34 22.60
CA ASP A 36 -18.75 4.08 21.72
C ASP A 36 -19.41 3.19 20.63
N TRP A 37 -18.72 2.14 20.22
CA TRP A 37 -19.19 1.23 19.18
C TRP A 37 -19.77 -0.07 19.74
N ALA A 38 -19.84 -0.20 21.06
CA ALA A 38 -20.30 -1.41 21.76
C ALA A 38 -19.56 -2.66 21.28
N LEU A 39 -18.22 -2.57 21.22
CA LEU A 39 -17.36 -3.66 20.79
C LEU A 39 -16.70 -4.32 21.99
N THR A 40 -16.52 -5.63 21.93
CA THR A 40 -15.70 -6.40 22.86
C THR A 40 -14.49 -6.96 22.10
N ARG A 41 -13.36 -7.08 22.79
CA ARG A 41 -12.17 -7.72 22.21
C ARG A 41 -12.42 -9.21 22.01
N ASP A 42 -11.96 -9.75 20.88
CA ASP A 42 -11.93 -11.19 20.60
C ASP A 42 -10.52 -11.73 20.85
N GLY A 43 -10.22 -11.96 22.12
CA GLY A 43 -8.89 -12.36 22.61
C GLY A 43 -8.03 -11.20 23.11
N GLU A 44 -6.78 -11.51 23.46
CA GLU A 44 -5.82 -10.53 24.02
C GLU A 44 -4.88 -9.95 22.97
N ASP A 45 -4.78 -10.59 21.81
CA ASP A 45 -3.85 -10.20 20.75
C ASP A 45 -4.23 -8.86 20.14
N LEU A 46 -3.22 -8.00 19.97
CA LEU A 46 -3.27 -6.81 19.16
C LEU A 46 -2.28 -6.98 18.01
N TRP A 47 -2.74 -6.65 16.82
CA TRP A 47 -1.91 -6.64 15.62
C TRP A 47 -1.56 -5.21 15.23
N HIS A 48 -0.66 -5.05 14.30
CA HIS A 48 -0.32 -3.73 13.78
C HIS A 48 0.10 -3.82 12.31
N GLY A 49 -0.18 -2.75 11.56
CA GLY A 49 0.52 -2.40 10.34
C GLY A 49 1.66 -1.43 10.66
N PHE A 50 2.26 -0.85 9.63
CA PHE A 50 3.31 0.16 9.81
C PHE A 50 2.79 1.38 10.60
N CYS A 51 1.62 1.90 10.26
CA CYS A 51 1.03 3.09 10.84
C CYS A 51 -0.33 2.86 11.50
N SER A 52 -0.67 1.63 11.92
CA SER A 52 -1.99 1.34 12.48
C SER A 52 -1.97 0.28 13.57
N LEU A 53 -2.85 0.46 14.56
CA LEU A 53 -3.24 -0.58 15.51
C LEU A 53 -4.41 -1.34 14.93
N VAL A 54 -4.35 -2.66 14.99
CA VAL A 54 -5.40 -3.57 14.48
C VAL A 54 -5.80 -4.53 15.58
N ALA A 55 -7.10 -4.67 15.83
CA ALA A 55 -7.60 -5.52 16.90
C ALA A 55 -8.79 -6.36 16.45
N PRO A 56 -8.77 -7.68 16.71
CA PRO A 56 -9.96 -8.51 16.56
C PRO A 56 -11.00 -8.13 17.61
N VAL A 57 -12.25 -7.94 17.16
CA VAL A 57 -13.37 -7.52 18.00
C VAL A 57 -14.66 -8.27 17.64
N ILE A 58 -15.63 -8.22 18.54
CA ILE A 58 -16.98 -8.75 18.37
C ILE A 58 -17.96 -7.60 18.64
N SER A 59 -18.88 -7.35 17.72
CA SER A 59 -19.97 -6.39 17.90
C SER A 59 -21.04 -6.92 18.86
N ALA A 60 -21.91 -6.04 19.35
CA ALA A 60 -22.99 -6.40 20.29
C ALA A 60 -23.97 -7.47 19.74
N ASP A 61 -24.10 -7.58 18.43
CA ASP A 61 -24.90 -8.61 17.73
C ASP A 61 -24.14 -9.94 17.51
N GLY A 62 -22.90 -10.05 18.01
CA GLY A 62 -22.07 -11.23 17.85
C GLY A 62 -21.24 -11.27 16.55
N THR A 63 -21.32 -10.25 15.71
CA THR A 63 -20.54 -10.20 14.47
C THR A 63 -19.05 -10.05 14.76
N ARG A 64 -18.25 -10.97 14.20
CA ARG A 64 -16.78 -10.90 14.27
C ARG A 64 -16.25 -9.86 13.29
N ALA A 65 -15.44 -8.93 13.80
CA ALA A 65 -14.92 -7.81 13.05
C ALA A 65 -13.45 -7.53 13.40
N VAL A 66 -12.86 -6.57 12.69
CA VAL A 66 -11.52 -6.02 12.95
C VAL A 66 -11.64 -4.51 13.10
N LEU A 67 -11.20 -3.99 14.25
CA LEU A 67 -11.04 -2.56 14.47
C LEU A 67 -9.62 -2.15 14.05
N LYS A 68 -9.49 -1.20 13.12
CA LYS A 68 -8.23 -0.58 12.72
C LYS A 68 -8.25 0.90 13.08
N ILE A 69 -7.17 1.37 13.73
CA ILE A 69 -6.96 2.77 14.09
C ILE A 69 -5.64 3.21 13.49
N THR A 70 -5.67 4.13 12.55
CA THR A 70 -4.50 4.58 11.81
C THR A 70 -3.91 5.85 12.41
N PHE A 71 -2.60 6.00 12.31
CA PHE A 71 -1.87 7.22 12.67
C PHE A 71 -2.45 8.43 11.93
N ASP A 72 -2.75 9.49 12.67
CA ASP A 72 -3.39 10.68 12.10
C ASP A 72 -2.46 11.53 11.21
N GLY A 73 -1.14 11.34 11.32
CA GLY A 73 -0.17 11.91 10.39
C GLY A 73 -0.03 11.16 9.05
N ASP A 74 -0.63 9.98 8.92
CA ASP A 74 -0.65 9.24 7.65
C ASP A 74 -1.69 9.82 6.69
N SER A 75 -1.23 10.56 5.70
CA SER A 75 -2.10 11.15 4.67
C SER A 75 -2.50 10.16 3.58
N GLU A 76 -1.76 9.07 3.39
CA GLU A 76 -2.01 8.12 2.29
C GLU A 76 -3.29 7.31 2.51
N SER A 77 -3.57 6.89 3.75
CA SER A 77 -4.80 6.16 4.11
C SER A 77 -5.99 7.06 4.50
N LEU A 78 -5.90 8.39 4.27
CA LEU A 78 -6.96 9.34 4.67
C LEU A 78 -8.34 8.94 4.15
N HIS A 79 -8.41 8.40 2.95
CA HIS A 79 -9.65 8.05 2.27
C HIS A 79 -9.92 6.53 2.24
N GLU A 80 -9.23 5.72 3.07
CA GLU A 80 -9.44 4.27 3.17
C GLU A 80 -10.91 3.93 3.37
N GLY A 81 -11.56 4.48 4.40
CA GLY A 81 -12.96 4.20 4.69
C GLY A 81 -13.92 4.60 3.55
N LEU A 82 -13.63 5.71 2.85
CA LEU A 82 -14.42 6.18 1.72
C LEU A 82 -14.37 5.19 0.54
N VAL A 83 -13.18 4.69 0.23
CA VAL A 83 -12.99 3.76 -0.89
C VAL A 83 -13.51 2.37 -0.56
N LEU A 84 -13.31 1.88 0.65
CA LEU A 84 -13.91 0.63 1.11
C LEU A 84 -15.44 0.68 1.08
N GLN A 85 -16.04 1.82 1.41
CA GLN A 85 -17.49 2.03 1.25
C GLN A 85 -17.89 1.98 -0.22
N ARG A 86 -17.10 2.56 -1.14
CA ARG A 86 -17.38 2.56 -2.57
C ARG A 86 -17.29 1.15 -3.17
N TRP A 87 -16.28 0.37 -2.83
CA TRP A 87 -16.13 -1.02 -3.28
C TRP A 87 -17.20 -1.95 -2.67
N HIS A 88 -17.73 -1.59 -1.50
CA HIS A 88 -18.83 -2.29 -0.83
C HIS A 88 -18.60 -3.81 -0.70
N GLY A 89 -17.35 -4.20 -0.54
CA GLY A 89 -16.94 -5.60 -0.42
C GLY A 89 -16.70 -6.32 -1.76
N ASP A 90 -16.84 -5.68 -2.91
CA ASP A 90 -16.49 -6.29 -4.19
C ASP A 90 -14.99 -6.12 -4.46
N GLY A 91 -14.25 -7.22 -4.37
CA GLY A 91 -12.79 -7.26 -4.51
C GLY A 91 -12.00 -6.74 -3.30
N ALA A 92 -12.64 -6.16 -2.31
CA ALA A 92 -12.02 -5.64 -1.09
C ALA A 92 -12.81 -6.00 0.17
N VAL A 93 -12.16 -5.90 1.33
CA VAL A 93 -12.76 -6.06 2.65
C VAL A 93 -13.95 -5.11 2.82
N ARG A 94 -15.03 -5.59 3.43
CA ARG A 94 -16.23 -4.78 3.68
C ARG A 94 -16.02 -3.85 4.86
N LEU A 95 -16.31 -2.56 4.66
CA LEU A 95 -16.42 -1.58 5.73
C LEU A 95 -17.73 -1.77 6.46
N LEU A 96 -17.68 -1.94 7.79
CA LEU A 96 -18.86 -2.04 8.65
C LEU A 96 -19.19 -0.68 9.30
N ARG A 97 -18.14 0.05 9.74
CA ARG A 97 -18.28 1.38 10.36
C ARG A 97 -17.00 2.19 10.16
N ALA A 98 -17.12 3.52 10.10
CA ALA A 98 -16.00 4.44 10.04
C ALA A 98 -16.18 5.65 10.96
N ASN A 99 -15.07 6.15 11.49
CA ASN A 99 -14.98 7.45 12.13
C ASN A 99 -13.73 8.16 11.57
N PRO A 100 -13.87 8.99 10.53
CA PRO A 100 -12.75 9.67 9.90
C PRO A 100 -11.98 10.60 10.85
N HIS A 101 -12.66 11.26 11.81
CA HIS A 101 -12.03 12.15 12.80
C HIS A 101 -11.11 11.41 13.77
N ARG A 102 -11.40 10.16 14.06
CA ARG A 102 -10.59 9.28 14.91
C ARG A 102 -9.68 8.37 14.11
N ARG A 103 -9.69 8.48 12.78
CA ARG A 103 -8.94 7.59 11.88
C ARG A 103 -9.22 6.11 12.15
N ALA A 104 -10.47 5.79 12.45
CA ALA A 104 -10.89 4.45 12.84
C ALA A 104 -11.87 3.85 11.84
N VAL A 105 -11.65 2.59 11.47
CA VAL A 105 -12.54 1.78 10.65
C VAL A 105 -12.82 0.45 11.33
N LEU A 106 -14.06 -0.02 11.23
CA LEU A 106 -14.47 -1.37 11.59
C LEU A 106 -14.70 -2.14 10.30
N LEU A 107 -13.99 -3.23 10.15
CA LEU A 107 -13.98 -4.06 8.95
C LEU A 107 -14.53 -5.45 9.27
N GLU A 108 -15.12 -6.12 8.28
CA GLU A 108 -15.41 -7.55 8.41
C GLU A 108 -14.12 -8.33 8.70
N ARG A 109 -14.24 -9.46 9.39
CA ARG A 109 -13.11 -10.31 9.71
C ARG A 109 -12.83 -11.26 8.54
N LEU A 110 -11.65 -11.14 7.96
CA LEU A 110 -11.12 -12.11 7.00
C LEU A 110 -10.23 -13.16 7.68
N ASP A 111 -9.90 -14.22 6.98
CA ASP A 111 -8.87 -15.15 7.39
C ASP A 111 -7.50 -14.46 7.32
N ARG A 112 -6.58 -14.83 8.22
CA ARG A 112 -5.23 -14.26 8.26
C ARG A 112 -4.29 -14.79 7.18
N ARG A 113 -4.73 -15.75 6.41
CA ARG A 113 -3.96 -16.30 5.28
C ARG A 113 -3.91 -15.26 4.16
N ASP A 114 -2.72 -14.89 3.76
CA ASP A 114 -2.42 -13.97 2.66
C ASP A 114 -1.77 -14.69 1.46
N LEU A 115 -1.25 -13.95 0.49
CA LEU A 115 -0.63 -14.51 -0.70
C LEU A 115 0.85 -14.88 -0.52
N THR A 116 1.45 -14.67 0.65
CA THR A 116 2.90 -14.91 0.85
C THR A 116 3.28 -16.39 0.74
N GLN A 117 2.33 -17.31 0.94
CA GLN A 117 2.55 -18.76 0.82
C GLN A 117 2.24 -19.31 -0.57
N MET A 118 1.75 -18.47 -1.49
CA MET A 118 1.49 -18.86 -2.88
C MET A 118 2.76 -18.74 -3.73
N SER A 119 2.79 -19.45 -4.86
CA SER A 119 3.81 -19.17 -5.86
C SER A 119 3.66 -17.75 -6.40
N ASP A 120 4.78 -17.14 -6.83
CA ASP A 120 4.81 -15.77 -7.31
C ASP A 120 3.81 -15.47 -8.41
N LEU A 121 3.74 -16.36 -9.40
CA LEU A 121 2.88 -16.14 -10.58
C LEU A 121 1.41 -16.33 -10.24
N GLU A 122 1.06 -17.29 -9.39
CA GLU A 122 -0.32 -17.45 -8.89
C GLU A 122 -0.75 -16.21 -8.08
N ALA A 123 0.12 -15.70 -7.21
CA ALA A 123 -0.16 -14.48 -6.46
C ALA A 123 -0.35 -13.27 -7.39
N CYS A 124 0.48 -13.13 -8.44
CA CYS A 124 0.30 -12.09 -9.47
C CYS A 124 -1.03 -12.22 -10.21
N GLN A 125 -1.47 -13.44 -10.52
CA GLN A 125 -2.77 -13.69 -11.15
C GLN A 125 -3.93 -13.29 -10.24
N VAL A 126 -3.85 -13.64 -8.95
CA VAL A 126 -4.86 -13.22 -7.96
C VAL A 126 -4.95 -11.70 -7.88
N VAL A 127 -3.82 -11.02 -7.72
CA VAL A 127 -3.77 -9.54 -7.63
C VAL A 127 -4.33 -8.91 -8.89
N ALA A 128 -3.89 -9.33 -10.08
CA ALA A 128 -4.40 -8.83 -11.36
C ALA A 128 -5.89 -9.10 -11.55
N GLY A 129 -6.39 -10.23 -11.02
CA GLY A 129 -7.83 -10.58 -11.03
C GLY A 129 -8.71 -9.67 -10.17
N LEU A 130 -8.12 -8.95 -9.21
CA LEU A 130 -8.85 -7.96 -8.39
C LEU A 130 -8.98 -6.59 -9.09
N TYR A 131 -8.09 -6.24 -10.03
CA TYR A 131 -8.09 -4.94 -10.70
C TYR A 131 -9.45 -4.53 -11.30
N PRO A 132 -10.19 -5.38 -12.03
CA PRO A 132 -11.49 -4.98 -12.59
C PRO A 132 -12.52 -4.56 -11.55
N LYS A 133 -12.43 -5.08 -10.33
CA LYS A 133 -13.33 -4.77 -9.21
C LYS A 133 -12.90 -3.49 -8.49
N LEU A 134 -11.60 -3.29 -8.36
CA LEU A 134 -11.02 -2.16 -7.61
C LEU A 134 -10.96 -0.87 -8.44
N HIS A 135 -10.65 -0.96 -9.74
CA HIS A 135 -10.46 0.20 -10.62
C HIS A 135 -11.79 0.83 -11.08
N GLN A 136 -12.67 1.13 -10.12
CA GLN A 136 -13.93 1.84 -10.36
C GLN A 136 -13.67 3.34 -10.67
N PRO A 137 -14.66 4.08 -11.22
CA PRO A 137 -14.54 5.53 -11.39
C PRO A 137 -14.17 6.22 -10.07
N ALA A 138 -13.18 7.11 -10.13
CA ALA A 138 -12.66 7.80 -8.96
C ALA A 138 -13.70 8.72 -8.31
N LEU A 139 -13.60 8.84 -6.99
CA LEU A 139 -14.41 9.77 -6.21
C LEU A 139 -13.75 11.16 -6.20
N PRO A 140 -14.53 12.25 -6.21
CA PRO A 140 -13.99 13.62 -6.25
C PRO A 140 -13.08 13.98 -5.07
N GLN A 141 -13.19 13.25 -3.95
CA GLN A 141 -12.38 13.49 -2.76
C GLN A 141 -10.95 12.92 -2.89
N LEU A 142 -10.73 12.00 -3.83
CA LEU A 142 -9.42 11.37 -4.01
C LEU A 142 -8.45 12.31 -4.69
N ALA A 143 -7.29 12.48 -4.10
CA ALA A 143 -6.23 13.27 -4.70
C ALA A 143 -5.73 12.63 -6.02
N PRO A 144 -5.49 13.42 -7.08
CA PRO A 144 -4.96 12.91 -8.33
C PRO A 144 -3.53 12.37 -8.16
N LEU A 145 -3.25 11.17 -8.67
CA LEU A 145 -1.90 10.61 -8.74
C LEU A 145 -0.93 11.57 -9.44
N THR A 146 -1.40 12.23 -10.50
CA THR A 146 -0.59 13.18 -11.29
C THR A 146 -0.08 14.36 -10.47
N SER A 147 -0.85 14.83 -9.48
CA SER A 147 -0.40 15.89 -8.56
C SER A 147 0.73 15.45 -7.66
N TYR A 148 0.69 14.20 -7.17
CA TYR A 148 1.77 13.62 -6.39
C TYR A 148 3.03 13.42 -7.24
N VAL A 149 2.86 12.80 -8.41
CA VAL A 149 3.97 12.51 -9.33
C VAL A 149 4.68 13.79 -9.76
N SER A 150 3.95 14.85 -10.13
CA SER A 150 4.55 16.13 -10.50
C SER A 150 5.44 16.70 -9.39
N ARG A 151 4.93 16.72 -8.14
CA ARG A 151 5.71 17.17 -6.98
C ARG A 151 6.95 16.30 -6.74
N TRP A 152 6.80 14.98 -6.78
CA TRP A 152 7.92 14.05 -6.57
C TRP A 152 9.00 14.15 -7.66
N LEU A 153 8.61 14.45 -8.91
CA LEU A 153 9.55 14.70 -10.00
C LEU A 153 10.32 16.01 -9.82
N ASP A 154 9.69 17.04 -9.27
CA ASP A 154 10.36 18.30 -8.93
C ASP A 154 11.36 18.07 -7.79
N GLU A 155 10.99 17.31 -6.77
CA GLU A 155 11.87 16.88 -5.69
C GLU A 155 13.05 16.05 -6.20
N LEU A 156 12.83 15.11 -7.13
CA LEU A 156 13.90 14.34 -7.78
C LEU A 156 14.82 15.23 -8.62
N ALA A 157 14.25 16.24 -9.28
CA ALA A 157 15.03 17.20 -10.09
C ALA A 157 15.93 18.08 -9.24
N ALA A 158 15.52 18.41 -8.01
CA ALA A 158 16.29 19.21 -7.05
C ALA A 158 17.45 18.44 -6.39
N GLN A 159 17.50 17.11 -6.54
CA GLN A 159 18.55 16.29 -5.94
C GLN A 159 19.94 16.57 -6.51
N PRO A 160 21.00 16.51 -5.68
CA PRO A 160 22.39 16.57 -6.13
C PRO A 160 22.71 15.51 -7.18
N ARG A 161 23.78 15.74 -7.95
CA ARG A 161 24.18 14.80 -9.02
C ARG A 161 24.76 13.49 -8.50
N ASP A 162 25.33 13.51 -7.32
CA ASP A 162 26.10 12.43 -6.68
C ASP A 162 25.27 11.47 -5.81
N ILE A 163 23.93 11.59 -5.83
CA ILE A 163 23.09 10.60 -5.15
C ILE A 163 23.22 9.20 -5.79
N PRO A 164 23.00 8.11 -5.03
CA PRO A 164 23.24 6.74 -5.50
C PRO A 164 22.18 6.22 -6.48
N ILE A 165 21.58 7.09 -7.28
CA ILE A 165 20.64 6.75 -8.36
C ILE A 165 21.29 7.16 -9.68
N PRO A 166 21.57 6.20 -10.60
CA PRO A 166 22.24 6.52 -11.85
C PRO A 166 21.53 7.62 -12.65
N PRO A 167 22.26 8.64 -13.15
CA PRO A 167 21.67 9.80 -13.84
C PRO A 167 20.69 9.42 -14.97
N ARG A 168 21.06 8.43 -15.79
CA ARG A 168 20.24 7.96 -16.91
C ARG A 168 18.83 7.53 -16.49
N TYR A 169 18.68 6.88 -15.33
CA TYR A 169 17.35 6.44 -14.83
C TYR A 169 16.57 7.58 -14.21
N ARG A 170 17.28 8.55 -13.60
CA ARG A 170 16.65 9.79 -13.12
C ARG A 170 16.05 10.59 -14.27
N ASP A 171 16.83 10.78 -15.35
CA ASP A 171 16.39 11.52 -16.53
C ASP A 171 15.24 10.79 -17.24
N GLN A 172 15.32 9.47 -17.36
CA GLN A 172 14.27 8.64 -17.93
C GLN A 172 12.97 8.73 -17.10
N ALA A 173 13.05 8.55 -15.78
CA ALA A 173 11.88 8.65 -14.90
C ALA A 173 11.25 10.05 -14.94
N ARG A 174 12.07 11.11 -15.06
CA ARG A 174 11.58 12.49 -15.19
C ARG A 174 10.87 12.72 -16.53
N SER A 175 11.39 12.18 -17.62
CA SER A 175 10.73 12.27 -18.93
C SER A 175 9.40 11.54 -18.93
N LEU A 176 9.43 10.23 -18.65
CA LEU A 176 8.24 9.39 -18.60
C LEU A 176 7.19 9.92 -17.62
N GLY A 177 7.64 10.34 -16.43
CA GLY A 177 6.73 10.83 -15.41
C GLY A 177 6.04 12.16 -15.79
N ARG A 178 6.69 13.06 -16.54
CA ARG A 178 6.06 14.26 -17.07
C ARG A 178 5.03 13.92 -18.14
N ASP A 179 5.36 13.01 -19.04
CA ASP A 179 4.44 12.56 -20.09
C ASP A 179 3.19 11.92 -19.46
N LEU A 180 3.38 11.00 -18.49
CA LEU A 180 2.29 10.38 -17.74
C LEU A 180 1.48 11.39 -16.91
N ALA A 181 2.12 12.35 -16.25
CA ALA A 181 1.42 13.35 -15.44
C ALA A 181 0.61 14.35 -16.28
N SER A 182 0.98 14.57 -17.54
CA SER A 182 0.23 15.42 -18.47
C SER A 182 -0.89 14.70 -19.22
N ASP A 183 -0.91 13.36 -19.17
CA ASP A 183 -1.94 12.55 -19.81
C ASP A 183 -3.22 12.50 -18.97
N PRO A 184 -4.37 12.96 -19.46
CA PRO A 184 -5.63 12.93 -18.72
C PRO A 184 -6.10 11.53 -18.36
N THR A 185 -5.61 10.48 -19.03
CA THR A 185 -5.95 9.09 -18.69
C THR A 185 -5.19 8.56 -17.46
N SER A 186 -4.22 9.29 -16.95
CA SER A 186 -3.47 8.96 -15.71
C SER A 186 -4.24 9.22 -14.42
N VAL A 187 -5.49 9.64 -14.51
CA VAL A 187 -6.42 9.86 -13.40
C VAL A 187 -7.81 9.33 -13.76
N GLY A 188 -8.72 9.34 -12.80
CA GLY A 188 -10.13 9.02 -13.04
C GLY A 188 -10.53 7.59 -12.66
N ARG A 189 -9.59 6.76 -12.21
CA ARG A 189 -9.87 5.46 -11.60
C ARG A 189 -9.43 5.45 -10.14
N ILE A 190 -10.18 4.74 -9.30
CA ILE A 190 -9.69 4.41 -7.96
C ILE A 190 -8.54 3.43 -8.15
N ILE A 191 -7.38 3.74 -7.60
CA ILE A 191 -6.28 2.80 -7.46
C ILE A 191 -6.08 2.49 -5.98
N HIS A 192 -5.65 1.27 -5.69
CA HIS A 192 -5.37 0.82 -4.33
C HIS A 192 -4.09 1.48 -3.77
N GLY A 193 -3.11 1.70 -4.64
CA GLY A 193 -1.86 2.38 -4.32
C GLY A 193 -0.79 1.51 -3.65
N ASP A 194 -1.17 0.39 -3.01
CA ASP A 194 -0.23 -0.49 -2.31
C ASP A 194 -0.68 -1.97 -2.33
N LEU A 195 -1.16 -2.45 -3.47
CA LEU A 195 -1.67 -3.82 -3.59
C LEU A 195 -0.54 -4.82 -3.78
N HIS A 196 -0.29 -5.64 -2.77
CA HIS A 196 0.75 -6.66 -2.76
C HIS A 196 0.33 -7.88 -1.93
N TYR A 197 1.22 -8.87 -1.80
CA TYR A 197 0.97 -10.18 -1.18
C TYR A 197 0.28 -10.14 0.18
N GLU A 198 0.74 -9.27 1.09
CA GLU A 198 0.22 -9.15 2.46
C GLU A 198 -1.06 -8.31 2.55
N ASN A 199 -1.36 -7.52 1.49
CA ASN A 199 -2.57 -6.70 1.40
C ASN A 199 -3.72 -7.40 0.68
N VAL A 200 -3.64 -8.73 0.51
CA VAL A 200 -4.71 -9.57 -0.02
C VAL A 200 -4.91 -10.77 0.91
N LEU A 201 -6.07 -10.81 1.57
CA LEU A 201 -6.41 -11.84 2.54
C LEU A 201 -7.47 -12.81 2.02
N ALA A 202 -7.43 -14.04 2.53
CA ALA A 202 -8.40 -15.05 2.19
C ALA A 202 -9.77 -14.73 2.80
N THR A 203 -10.81 -14.93 1.99
CA THR A 203 -12.20 -14.85 2.44
C THR A 203 -12.53 -16.09 3.27
N PRO A 204 -13.23 -15.97 4.42
CA PRO A 204 -13.81 -17.10 5.13
C PRO A 204 -14.66 -17.98 4.20
N LEU A 205 -14.63 -19.29 4.42
CA LEU A 205 -15.23 -20.28 3.51
C LEU A 205 -16.73 -20.06 3.25
N ASP A 206 -17.45 -19.64 4.26
CA ASP A 206 -18.89 -19.35 4.22
C ASP A 206 -19.25 -18.12 3.37
N LEU A 207 -18.29 -17.20 3.19
CA LEU A 207 -18.48 -15.97 2.39
C LEU A 207 -17.97 -16.11 0.94
N ARG A 208 -17.18 -17.13 0.61
CA ARG A 208 -16.55 -17.31 -0.71
C ARG A 208 -17.50 -17.38 -1.89
N PRO A 209 -18.67 -18.05 -1.81
CA PRO A 209 -19.57 -18.17 -2.95
C PRO A 209 -19.96 -16.82 -3.56
N ASP A 210 -20.13 -15.79 -2.70
CA ASP A 210 -20.59 -14.46 -3.12
C ASP A 210 -19.45 -13.46 -3.32
N ARG A 211 -18.27 -13.70 -2.68
CA ARG A 211 -17.21 -12.72 -2.55
C ARG A 211 -15.92 -13.08 -3.30
N GLY A 212 -15.76 -14.35 -3.67
CA GLY A 212 -14.50 -14.89 -4.17
C GLY A 212 -13.54 -15.28 -3.04
N GLU A 213 -12.41 -15.88 -3.40
CA GLU A 213 -11.46 -16.44 -2.44
C GLU A 213 -10.57 -15.38 -1.77
N TRP A 214 -10.30 -14.27 -2.45
CA TRP A 214 -9.32 -13.28 -2.04
C TRP A 214 -9.90 -11.87 -2.09
N LEU A 215 -9.58 -11.05 -1.07
CA LEU A 215 -10.04 -9.67 -0.94
C LEU A 215 -8.88 -8.76 -0.56
N ALA A 216 -8.83 -7.58 -1.18
CA ALA A 216 -7.86 -6.54 -0.86
C ALA A 216 -8.17 -5.87 0.48
N ILE A 217 -7.12 -5.47 1.19
CA ILE A 217 -7.16 -4.70 2.44
C ILE A 217 -6.16 -3.55 2.39
N ASP A 218 -6.26 -2.61 3.31
CA ASP A 218 -5.27 -1.52 3.53
C ASP A 218 -4.99 -0.64 2.31
N PRO A 219 -5.98 -0.09 1.63
CA PRO A 219 -5.75 0.78 0.49
C PRO A 219 -5.14 2.12 0.89
N LYS A 220 -4.26 2.64 0.02
CA LYS A 220 -3.74 4.01 -0.01
C LYS A 220 -4.30 4.73 -1.24
N PRO A 221 -5.61 5.05 -1.24
CA PRO A 221 -6.35 5.29 -2.45
C PRO A 221 -6.08 6.66 -3.06
N MET A 222 -5.95 6.67 -4.38
CA MET A 222 -5.81 7.87 -5.20
C MET A 222 -6.74 7.80 -6.40
N SER A 223 -7.03 8.96 -7.01
CA SER A 223 -7.52 9.01 -8.38
C SER A 223 -6.32 8.83 -9.31
N GLY A 224 -6.19 7.67 -9.91
CA GLY A 224 -4.96 7.29 -10.60
C GLY A 224 -5.18 6.47 -11.87
N ASP A 225 -4.08 5.90 -12.31
CA ASP A 225 -3.93 5.04 -13.47
C ASP A 225 -3.78 3.58 -13.00
N PRO A 226 -4.62 2.65 -13.50
CA PRO A 226 -4.49 1.22 -13.19
C PRO A 226 -3.09 0.63 -13.38
N HIS A 227 -2.32 1.12 -14.35
CA HIS A 227 -0.97 0.65 -14.63
C HIS A 227 0.04 0.94 -13.50
N TYR A 228 -0.27 1.90 -12.63
CA TYR A 228 0.54 2.23 -11.45
C TYR A 228 0.55 1.09 -10.41
N GLU A 229 -0.44 0.21 -10.42
CA GLU A 229 -0.61 -0.90 -9.48
C GLU A 229 0.39 -2.06 -9.65
N VAL A 230 1.09 -2.12 -10.79
CA VAL A 230 2.01 -3.24 -11.09
C VAL A 230 3.22 -3.26 -10.15
N ALA A 231 3.74 -2.11 -9.81
CA ALA A 231 5.02 -1.98 -9.13
C ALA A 231 5.10 -2.65 -7.74
N PRO A 232 4.08 -2.60 -6.82
CA PRO A 232 4.16 -3.23 -5.50
C PRO A 232 4.46 -4.73 -5.54
N MET A 233 3.94 -5.46 -6.50
CA MET A 233 4.21 -6.88 -6.65
C MET A 233 5.65 -7.17 -7.09
N LEU A 234 6.36 -6.20 -7.66
CA LEU A 234 7.72 -6.41 -8.15
C LEU A 234 8.77 -6.27 -7.05
N TRP A 235 8.56 -5.41 -6.06
CA TRP A 235 9.53 -5.21 -4.97
C TRP A 235 9.27 -6.08 -3.74
N ASN A 236 8.04 -6.51 -3.51
CA ASN A 236 7.73 -7.43 -2.42
C ASN A 236 8.24 -8.83 -2.75
N ARG A 237 8.68 -9.59 -1.75
CA ARG A 237 9.29 -10.92 -1.92
C ARG A 237 10.46 -10.96 -2.92
N TYR A 238 11.17 -9.82 -3.08
CA TYR A 238 12.28 -9.69 -4.02
C TYR A 238 13.43 -10.64 -3.72
N ASP A 239 13.71 -10.88 -2.44
CA ASP A 239 14.85 -11.70 -2.00
C ASP A 239 14.67 -13.19 -2.37
N GLU A 240 13.44 -13.63 -2.63
CA GLU A 240 13.14 -14.96 -3.13
C GLU A 240 13.57 -15.17 -4.60
N LEU A 241 13.82 -14.08 -5.34
CA LEU A 241 14.29 -14.11 -6.72
C LEU A 241 15.83 -14.20 -6.85
N ALA A 242 16.56 -14.45 -5.76
CA ALA A 242 18.02 -14.34 -5.68
C ALA A 242 18.80 -15.15 -6.76
N CYS A 243 18.21 -16.24 -7.29
CA CYS A 243 18.84 -17.07 -8.32
C CYS A 243 18.79 -16.44 -9.73
N ASP A 244 17.70 -15.70 -10.04
CA ASP A 244 17.51 -15.03 -11.34
C ASP A 244 16.52 -13.86 -11.18
N VAL A 245 16.99 -12.78 -10.56
CA VAL A 245 16.18 -11.58 -10.28
C VAL A 245 15.57 -11.00 -11.56
N ARG A 246 16.35 -10.92 -12.64
CA ARG A 246 15.88 -10.32 -13.90
C ARG A 246 14.67 -11.10 -14.45
N ASN A 247 14.82 -12.38 -14.64
CA ASN A 247 13.76 -13.22 -15.19
C ASN A 247 12.53 -13.27 -14.26
N GLY A 248 12.74 -13.38 -12.94
CA GLY A 248 11.65 -13.37 -11.97
C GLY A 248 10.82 -12.08 -12.02
N ILE A 249 11.48 -10.90 -12.08
CA ILE A 249 10.80 -9.61 -12.24
C ILE A 249 10.04 -9.54 -13.56
N GLN A 250 10.63 -9.99 -14.66
CA GLN A 250 9.96 -10.01 -15.97
C GLN A 250 8.74 -10.94 -15.97
N GLN A 251 8.83 -12.11 -15.36
CA GLN A 251 7.69 -13.03 -15.26
C GLN A 251 6.55 -12.42 -14.42
N ARG A 252 6.84 -11.84 -13.26
CA ARG A 252 5.83 -11.13 -12.46
C ARG A 252 5.19 -9.99 -13.25
N PHE A 253 6.01 -9.15 -13.89
CA PHE A 253 5.54 -8.02 -14.69
C PHE A 253 4.60 -8.47 -15.81
N ARG A 254 5.02 -9.44 -16.65
CA ARG A 254 4.19 -9.98 -17.75
C ARG A 254 2.90 -10.59 -17.23
N THR A 255 2.95 -11.39 -16.16
CA THR A 255 1.76 -12.00 -15.57
C THR A 255 0.74 -10.94 -15.12
N LEU A 256 1.20 -9.86 -14.45
CA LEU A 256 0.32 -8.77 -14.01
C LEU A 256 -0.28 -8.02 -15.20
N VAL A 257 0.52 -7.72 -16.22
CA VAL A 257 0.07 -7.01 -17.42
C VAL A 257 -0.95 -7.84 -18.21
N GLU A 258 -0.65 -9.11 -18.47
CA GLU A 258 -1.52 -10.01 -19.23
C GLU A 258 -2.86 -10.26 -18.52
N HIS A 259 -2.82 -10.68 -17.24
CA HIS A 259 -4.04 -10.99 -16.49
C HIS A 259 -4.82 -9.73 -16.11
N GLY A 260 -4.13 -8.63 -15.85
CA GLY A 260 -4.73 -7.30 -15.60
C GLY A 260 -5.26 -6.62 -16.86
N ARG A 261 -4.96 -7.15 -18.06
CA ARG A 261 -5.28 -6.56 -19.37
C ARG A 261 -4.80 -5.11 -19.48
N LEU A 262 -3.58 -4.87 -19.01
CA LEU A 262 -2.96 -3.57 -19.02
C LEU A 262 -2.14 -3.35 -20.29
N ASP A 263 -1.96 -2.10 -20.70
CA ASP A 263 -1.00 -1.74 -21.74
C ASP A 263 0.43 -1.93 -21.19
N GLU A 264 1.24 -2.73 -21.88
CA GLU A 264 2.56 -3.13 -21.40
C GLU A 264 3.53 -1.94 -21.34
N ASP A 265 3.53 -1.07 -22.35
CA ASP A 265 4.46 0.05 -22.41
C ASP A 265 4.11 1.10 -21.34
N ARG A 266 2.81 1.33 -21.12
CA ARG A 266 2.33 2.21 -20.07
C ARG A 266 2.62 1.67 -18.66
N ALA A 267 2.42 0.38 -18.43
CA ALA A 267 2.76 -0.29 -17.18
C ALA A 267 4.26 -0.21 -16.90
N ARG A 268 5.08 -0.46 -17.92
CA ARG A 268 6.55 -0.33 -17.85
C ARG A 268 6.97 1.09 -17.48
N ALA A 269 6.39 2.10 -18.12
CA ALA A 269 6.66 3.49 -17.83
C ALA A 269 6.31 3.85 -16.36
N TRP A 270 5.16 3.41 -15.86
CA TRP A 270 4.78 3.61 -14.46
C TRP A 270 5.68 2.89 -13.48
N VAL A 271 6.11 1.66 -13.78
CA VAL A 271 7.06 0.93 -12.92
C VAL A 271 8.39 1.69 -12.83
N ILE A 272 8.95 2.15 -13.96
CA ILE A 272 10.19 2.93 -13.99
C ILE A 272 10.07 4.18 -13.12
N VAL A 273 9.02 4.97 -13.33
CA VAL A 273 8.76 6.20 -12.57
C VAL A 273 8.65 5.89 -11.08
N ARG A 274 7.83 4.93 -10.70
CA ARG A 274 7.58 4.59 -9.29
C ARG A 274 8.84 4.07 -8.60
N MET A 275 9.62 3.22 -9.25
CA MET A 275 10.84 2.69 -8.67
C MET A 275 11.90 3.77 -8.43
N ILE A 276 12.08 4.69 -9.36
CA ILE A 276 13.06 5.77 -9.18
C ILE A 276 12.59 6.78 -8.11
N LEU A 277 11.30 7.06 -8.04
CA LEU A 277 10.73 7.88 -6.97
C LEU A 277 10.88 7.21 -5.59
N ASN A 278 10.64 5.90 -5.48
CA ASN A 278 10.85 5.14 -4.24
C ASN A 278 12.32 5.18 -3.79
N ALA A 279 13.27 5.03 -4.74
CA ALA A 279 14.69 5.19 -4.43
C ALA A 279 15.03 6.61 -3.94
N ASN A 280 14.40 7.64 -4.55
CA ASN A 280 14.61 9.02 -4.15
C ASN A 280 14.07 9.32 -2.74
N TRP A 281 12.94 8.74 -2.35
CA TRP A 281 12.40 8.92 -0.98
C TRP A 281 13.37 8.42 0.08
N SER A 282 13.99 7.25 -0.10
CA SER A 282 15.01 6.77 0.83
C SER A 282 16.20 7.72 0.94
N VAL A 283 16.63 8.31 -0.17
CA VAL A 283 17.70 9.33 -0.17
C VAL A 283 17.26 10.58 0.60
N GLN A 284 16.05 11.08 0.35
CA GLN A 284 15.50 12.24 1.04
C GLN A 284 15.33 12.02 2.55
N ASP A 285 14.89 10.84 2.96
CA ASP A 285 14.70 10.52 4.39
C ASP A 285 16.04 10.52 5.12
N ALA A 286 17.09 9.95 4.54
CA ALA A 286 18.43 10.02 5.10
C ALA A 286 18.96 11.47 5.17
N GLN A 287 18.73 12.27 4.11
CA GLN A 287 19.10 13.69 4.06
C GLN A 287 18.36 14.52 5.12
N ARG A 288 17.04 14.34 5.28
CA ARG A 288 16.24 15.01 6.31
C ARG A 288 16.70 14.66 7.73
N ALA A 289 17.16 13.41 7.91
CA ALA A 289 17.72 12.95 9.18
C ALA A 289 19.19 13.40 9.37
N GLY A 290 19.79 14.11 8.42
CA GLY A 290 21.19 14.58 8.49
C GLY A 290 22.22 13.46 8.54
N ARG A 291 21.93 12.29 7.97
CA ARG A 291 22.78 11.10 7.98
C ARG A 291 22.98 10.51 6.60
N GLU A 292 23.97 9.64 6.49
CA GLU A 292 24.13 8.79 5.29
C GLU A 292 23.04 7.71 5.22
N LEU A 293 22.83 7.17 4.01
CA LEU A 293 22.01 5.99 3.82
C LEU A 293 22.54 4.81 4.65
N SER A 294 21.65 4.14 5.38
CA SER A 294 21.94 2.87 6.02
C SER A 294 22.23 1.77 4.98
N THR A 295 22.75 0.64 5.42
CA THR A 295 22.93 -0.54 4.56
C THR A 295 21.62 -1.00 3.92
N GLN A 296 20.53 -0.98 4.68
CA GLN A 296 19.20 -1.37 4.21
C GLN A 296 18.66 -0.41 3.14
N GLU A 297 18.82 0.91 3.35
CA GLU A 297 18.39 1.92 2.38
C GLU A 297 19.23 1.86 1.09
N ARG A 298 20.52 1.61 1.18
CA ARG A 298 21.37 1.36 -0.01
C ARG A 298 20.95 0.11 -0.78
N ALA A 299 20.61 -0.96 -0.07
CA ALA A 299 20.08 -2.19 -0.68
C ALA A 299 18.73 -1.92 -1.36
N TRP A 300 17.86 -1.11 -0.74
CA TRP A 300 16.59 -0.71 -1.32
C TRP A 300 16.76 0.12 -2.61
N VAL A 301 17.64 1.12 -2.62
CA VAL A 301 17.97 1.89 -3.83
C VAL A 301 18.48 0.97 -4.94
N THR A 302 19.35 0.01 -4.59
CA THR A 302 19.87 -0.99 -5.55
C THR A 302 18.74 -1.85 -6.12
N ARG A 303 17.82 -2.32 -5.28
CA ARG A 303 16.61 -3.08 -5.67
C ARG A 303 15.76 -2.28 -6.65
N CYS A 304 15.47 -1.02 -6.34
CA CYS A 304 14.68 -0.13 -7.22
C CYS A 304 15.32 0.01 -8.60
N VAL A 305 16.64 0.19 -8.66
CA VAL A 305 17.39 0.27 -9.93
C VAL A 305 17.38 -1.06 -10.68
N ALA A 306 17.49 -2.19 -9.98
CA ALA A 306 17.45 -3.52 -10.58
C ALA A 306 16.09 -3.83 -11.22
N ILE A 307 14.99 -3.49 -10.52
CA ILE A 307 13.62 -3.64 -11.06
C ILE A 307 13.45 -2.73 -12.29
N THR A 308 13.84 -1.45 -12.19
CA THR A 308 13.81 -0.50 -13.31
C THR A 308 14.54 -1.06 -14.55
N LYS A 309 15.68 -1.70 -14.36
CA LYS A 309 16.44 -2.32 -15.45
C LYS A 309 15.73 -3.56 -16.00
N ALA A 310 15.23 -4.43 -15.14
CA ALA A 310 14.63 -5.71 -15.53
C ALA A 310 13.38 -5.54 -16.39
N VAL A 311 12.55 -4.52 -16.15
CA VAL A 311 11.32 -4.28 -16.94
C VAL A 311 11.57 -3.63 -18.30
N GLN A 312 12.79 -3.17 -18.59
CA GLN A 312 13.17 -2.52 -19.86
C GLN A 312 13.72 -3.51 -20.90
N ASP A 313 14.19 -4.65 -20.45
CA ASP A 313 14.83 -5.69 -21.26
C ASP A 313 13.77 -6.76 -21.65
#